data_b9414e4628d7bbe37555a6a79b1bffd9
#
_entry.id   b9414e4628d7bbe37555a6a79b1bffd9
#
_cell.length_a   1.000
_cell.length_b   1.000
_cell.length_c   1.000
_cell.angle_alpha   90.00
_cell.angle_beta   90.00
_cell.angle_gamma   90.00
#
_symmetry.space_group_name_H-M   'P 1'
#
loop_
_entity.id
_entity.type
_entity.pdbx_description
1 polymer ?
#
loop_
_entity_poly.entity_id
_entity_poly.type
_entity_poly.pdbx_seq_one_letter_code
_entity_poly.pdbx_strand_id
1 'polypeptide(L)'
;MYHARPEVAAERFDQLVNFLEEHGETGIARQAQVVKESGGIREALHFITDKAAEGFATKACQEAAPLILLTAIGIMQTLPPH
;
A
#
# COMPACT_ATOMS: atom_id res chain seq x y z
N MET A 1 18.69 -17.62 -0.54
CA MET A 1 18.35 -17.20 0.83
C MET A 1 17.57 -15.90 0.81
N TYR A 2 16.51 -15.83 1.56
CA TYR A 2 15.66 -14.66 1.59
C TYR A 2 16.14 -13.65 2.63
N HIS A 3 16.25 -12.41 2.24
CA HIS A 3 16.62 -11.33 3.15
C HIS A 3 15.53 -10.24 3.13
N ALA A 4 15.03 -9.90 4.30
CA ALA A 4 14.11 -8.79 4.43
C ALA A 4 14.86 -7.47 4.20
N ARG A 5 14.24 -6.56 3.43
CA ARG A 5 14.84 -5.27 3.10
C ARG A 5 13.86 -4.15 3.43
N PRO A 6 13.90 -3.66 4.67
CA PRO A 6 12.94 -2.63 5.09
C PRO A 6 12.99 -1.36 4.24
N GLU A 7 14.17 -0.96 3.78
CA GLU A 7 14.31 0.22 2.94
C GLU A 7 13.65 0.04 1.57
N VAL A 8 13.69 -1.19 1.03
CA VAL A 8 13.01 -1.50 -0.23
C VAL A 8 11.50 -1.48 -0.03
N ALA A 9 11.03 -2.03 1.08
CA ALA A 9 9.60 -2.02 1.41
C ALA A 9 9.09 -0.61 1.58
N ALA A 10 9.84 0.26 2.26
CA ALA A 10 9.47 1.66 2.46
C ALA A 10 9.39 2.39 1.13
N GLU A 11 10.36 2.17 0.24
CA GLU A 11 10.37 2.81 -1.07
C GLU A 11 9.19 2.37 -1.92
N ARG A 12 8.89 1.07 -1.93
CA ARG A 12 7.76 0.53 -2.69
C ARG A 12 6.43 1.00 -2.12
N PHE A 13 6.34 1.09 -0.80
CA PHE A 13 5.16 1.65 -0.16
C PHE A 13 4.93 3.08 -0.61
N ASP A 14 5.99 3.90 -0.62
CA ASP A 14 5.88 5.29 -1.06
C ASP A 14 5.44 5.38 -2.52
N GLN A 15 5.96 4.49 -3.38
CA GLN A 15 5.54 4.44 -4.78
C GLN A 15 4.06 4.10 -4.90
N LEU A 16 3.58 3.16 -4.11
CA LEU A 16 2.17 2.77 -4.10
C LEU A 16 1.28 3.91 -3.64
N VAL A 17 1.68 4.61 -2.57
CA VAL A 17 0.95 5.77 -2.07
C VAL A 17 0.92 6.87 -3.12
N ASN A 18 2.05 7.12 -3.78
CA ASN A 18 2.11 8.12 -4.85
C ASN A 18 1.17 7.77 -6.00
N PHE A 19 1.10 6.49 -6.37
CA PHE A 19 0.18 6.04 -7.41
C PHE A 19 -1.27 6.37 -7.03
N LEU A 20 -1.66 6.07 -5.79
CA LEU A 20 -3.01 6.35 -5.30
C LEU A 20 -3.29 7.85 -5.34
N GLU A 21 -2.33 8.66 -4.90
CA GLU A 21 -2.50 10.10 -4.89
C GLU A 21 -2.61 10.67 -6.30
N GLU A 22 -1.76 10.22 -7.21
CA GLU A 22 -1.77 10.70 -8.60
C GLU A 22 -3.05 10.33 -9.34
N HIS A 23 -3.73 9.28 -8.91
CA HIS A 23 -4.95 8.81 -9.58
C HIS A 23 -6.22 9.17 -8.80
N GLY A 24 -6.12 10.13 -7.89
CA GLY A 24 -7.29 10.73 -7.26
C GLY A 24 -7.71 10.17 -5.92
N GLU A 25 -6.99 9.18 -5.38
CA GLU A 25 -7.28 8.62 -4.05
C GLU A 25 -6.44 9.32 -2.99
N THR A 26 -6.50 10.65 -2.95
CA THR A 26 -5.68 11.44 -2.02
C THR A 26 -6.03 11.17 -0.56
N GLY A 27 -7.31 10.92 -0.27
CA GLY A 27 -7.73 10.59 1.09
C GLY A 27 -7.14 9.29 1.58
N ILE A 28 -7.21 8.24 0.76
CA ILE A 28 -6.63 6.93 1.09
C ILE A 28 -5.11 7.03 1.21
N ALA A 29 -4.48 7.74 0.28
CA ALA A 29 -3.03 7.93 0.30
C ALA A 29 -2.58 8.60 1.60
N ARG A 30 -3.27 9.65 2.01
CA ARG A 30 -2.95 10.38 3.24
C ARG A 30 -3.18 9.51 4.47
N GLN A 31 -4.30 8.79 4.52
CA GLN A 31 -4.59 7.92 5.65
C GLN A 31 -3.59 6.76 5.75
N ALA A 32 -3.14 6.24 4.61
CA ALA A 32 -2.12 5.19 4.61
C ALA A 32 -0.82 5.70 5.23
N GLN A 33 -0.43 6.94 4.95
CA GLN A 33 0.75 7.54 5.58
C GLN A 33 0.58 7.67 7.10
N VAL A 34 -0.60 8.10 7.54
CA VAL A 34 -0.88 8.22 8.98
C VAL A 34 -0.81 6.85 9.65
N VAL A 35 -1.40 5.82 9.02
CA VAL A 35 -1.36 4.47 9.55
C VAL A 35 0.08 3.96 9.63
N LYS A 36 0.88 4.25 8.60
CA LYS A 36 2.29 3.88 8.60
C LYS A 36 3.03 4.49 9.80
N GLU A 37 2.78 5.77 10.07
CA GLU A 37 3.45 6.47 11.17
C GLU A 37 3.05 5.92 12.53
N SER A 38 1.80 5.49 12.69
CA SER A 38 1.30 5.01 13.98
C SER A 38 1.40 3.51 14.16
N GLY A 39 1.32 2.73 13.08
CA GLY A 39 1.26 1.27 13.15
C GLY A 39 2.27 0.53 12.28
N GLY A 40 3.07 1.26 11.51
CA GLY A 40 4.09 0.67 10.64
C GLY A 40 3.59 0.35 9.24
N ILE A 41 4.53 -0.06 8.40
CA ILE A 41 4.25 -0.33 6.98
C ILE A 41 3.25 -1.46 6.79
N ARG A 42 3.37 -2.54 7.58
CA ARG A 42 2.46 -3.67 7.45
C ARG A 42 1.01 -3.26 7.70
N GLU A 43 0.78 -2.49 8.74
CA GLU A 43 -0.56 -1.97 9.05
C GLU A 43 -1.09 -1.09 7.92
N ALA A 44 -0.23 -0.23 7.38
CA ALA A 44 -0.62 0.65 6.28
C ALA A 44 -0.96 -0.15 5.02
N LEU A 45 -0.21 -1.22 4.74
CA LEU A 45 -0.50 -2.09 3.60
C LEU A 45 -1.82 -2.83 3.79
N HIS A 46 -2.11 -3.31 4.99
CA HIS A 46 -3.41 -3.91 5.29
C HIS A 46 -4.53 -2.90 5.08
N PHE A 47 -4.32 -1.67 5.50
CA PHE A 47 -5.31 -0.61 5.27
C PHE A 47 -5.58 -0.43 3.77
N ILE A 48 -4.53 -0.40 2.96
CA ILE A 48 -4.68 -0.24 1.50
C ILE A 48 -5.42 -1.44 0.90
N THR A 49 -5.09 -2.67 1.33
CA THR A 49 -5.77 -3.85 0.81
C THR A 49 -7.25 -3.86 1.20
N ASP A 50 -7.57 -3.42 2.41
CA ASP A 50 -8.97 -3.30 2.84
C ASP A 50 -9.72 -2.30 1.97
N LYS A 51 -9.11 -1.16 1.66
CA LYS A 51 -9.73 -0.16 0.81
C LYS A 51 -9.91 -0.66 -0.62
N ALA A 52 -8.94 -1.41 -1.13
CA ALA A 52 -9.07 -2.03 -2.44
C ALA A 52 -10.22 -3.03 -2.49
N ALA A 53 -10.40 -3.81 -1.42
CA ALA A 53 -11.49 -4.78 -1.32
C ALA A 53 -12.86 -4.09 -1.21
N GLU A 54 -12.94 -2.97 -0.50
CA GLU A 54 -14.17 -2.19 -0.39
C GLU A 54 -14.53 -1.50 -1.69
N GLY A 55 -13.53 -1.14 -2.48
CA GLY A 55 -13.68 -0.43 -3.72
C GLY A 55 -13.13 0.99 -3.64
N PHE A 56 -12.38 1.37 -4.66
CA PHE A 56 -11.86 2.73 -4.76
C PHE A 56 -12.92 3.68 -5.32
N ALA A 57 -12.75 4.96 -5.04
CA ALA A 57 -13.68 5.99 -5.51
C ALA A 57 -13.44 6.37 -6.97
N THR A 58 -12.18 6.37 -7.41
CA THR A 58 -11.84 6.78 -8.78
C THR A 58 -11.80 5.58 -9.70
N LYS A 59 -12.19 5.82 -10.96
CA LYS A 59 -12.22 4.75 -11.95
C LYS A 59 -10.82 4.18 -12.20
N ALA A 60 -9.80 5.04 -12.25
CA ALA A 60 -8.44 4.61 -12.50
C ALA A 60 -7.98 3.61 -11.42
N CYS A 61 -8.25 3.90 -10.15
CA CYS A 61 -7.90 3.00 -9.06
C CYS A 61 -8.79 1.77 -9.02
N GLN A 62 -10.06 1.89 -9.40
CA GLN A 62 -10.95 0.73 -9.51
C GLN A 62 -10.41 -0.27 -10.54
N GLU A 63 -9.95 0.21 -11.68
CA GLU A 63 -9.39 -0.65 -12.72
C GLU A 63 -8.05 -1.23 -12.31
N ALA A 64 -7.27 -0.49 -11.55
CA ALA A 64 -5.96 -0.94 -11.08
C ALA A 64 -6.03 -1.73 -9.77
N ALA A 65 -7.21 -1.91 -9.18
CA ALA A 65 -7.35 -2.55 -7.87
C ALA A 65 -6.66 -3.91 -7.77
N PRO A 66 -6.80 -4.83 -8.74
CA PRO A 66 -6.08 -6.11 -8.65
C PRO A 66 -4.55 -5.92 -8.60
N LEU A 67 -4.03 -4.97 -9.36
CA LEU A 67 -2.61 -4.69 -9.39
C LEU A 67 -2.15 -4.06 -8.07
N ILE A 68 -2.96 -3.16 -7.52
CA ILE A 68 -2.68 -2.53 -6.23
C ILE A 68 -2.65 -3.59 -5.13
N LEU A 69 -3.61 -4.53 -5.13
CA LEU A 69 -3.64 -5.63 -4.17
C LEU A 69 -2.39 -6.49 -4.28
N LEU A 70 -2.02 -6.89 -5.50
CA LEU A 70 -0.83 -7.72 -5.71
C LEU A 70 0.43 -6.99 -5.26
N THR A 71 0.52 -5.71 -5.55
CA THR A 71 1.67 -4.90 -5.14
C THR A 71 1.77 -4.82 -3.63
N ALA A 72 0.66 -4.56 -2.94
CA ALA A 72 0.64 -4.48 -1.48
C ALA A 72 1.04 -5.81 -0.85
N ILE A 73 0.48 -6.93 -1.36
CA ILE A 73 0.82 -8.26 -0.87
C ILE A 73 2.30 -8.54 -1.10
N GLY A 74 2.81 -8.19 -2.28
CA GLY A 74 4.22 -8.38 -2.61
C GLY A 74 5.14 -7.62 -1.66
N ILE A 75 4.78 -6.39 -1.32
CA ILE A 75 5.56 -5.61 -0.36
C ILE A 75 5.52 -6.26 1.03
N MET A 76 4.35 -6.72 1.46
CA MET A 76 4.23 -7.39 2.77
C MET A 76 5.10 -8.63 2.85
N GLN A 77 5.28 -9.34 1.74
CA GLN A 77 6.13 -10.53 1.70
C GLN A 77 7.62 -10.20 1.85
N THR A 78 8.01 -8.94 1.61
CA THR A 78 9.40 -8.51 1.80
C THR A 78 9.68 -8.06 3.24
N LEU A 79 8.65 -7.93 4.07
CA LEU A 79 8.82 -7.52 5.47
C LEU A 79 9.18 -8.73 6.33
N PRO A 80 9.96 -8.50 7.41
CA PRO A 80 10.28 -9.59 8.32
C PRO A 80 9.02 -10.07 9.04
N PRO A 81 8.90 -11.37 9.32
CA PRO A 81 7.79 -11.88 10.11
C PRO A 81 7.91 -11.39 11.55
N HIS A 82 6.78 -11.33 12.24
CA HIS A 82 6.76 -10.95 13.66
C HIS A 82 7.37 -12.00 14.54
#